data_7db3a179ecf80f929fe8435a9aa66073
#
_entry.id   7db3a179ecf80f929fe8435a9aa66073
#
_cell.length_a   1.000
_cell.length_b   1.000
_cell.length_c   1.000
_cell.angle_alpha   90.00
_cell.angle_beta   90.00
_cell.angle_gamma   90.00
#
_symmetry.space_group_name_H-M   'P 1'
#
loop_
_entity.id
_entity.type
_entity.pdbx_description
1 polymer ?
#
loop_
_entity_poly.entity_id
_entity_poly.type
_entity_poly.pdbx_seq_one_letter_code
_entity_poly.pdbx_strand_id
1 'polypeptide(L)'
;VEAEEWARKLKASILKVEGLTCSIGIGPNKLVAKIASDFKKPDGLTIVRPERVEGFLDPMPIRAIPGIGPKGEAFLHAKGIYTISQLRAVELPRLIEWQGKWGEDLFRKARGISESEVSNEGELKSVGEQETFAIDTLQAAFVLEHARELADSVFKRFREEEFSSFRTVAVTVRFADFSTLSRSHTPPHPLSTREALRGEMLRILLPFLDARGNPKRKKIRLIGVRVEKLA
;
A
#
# COMPACT_ATOMS: atom_id res chain seq x y z
N VAL A 1 30.18 7.33 -9.65
CA VAL A 1 30.78 6.14 -10.29
C VAL A 1 30.49 4.91 -9.43
N GLU A 2 30.81 4.92 -8.15
CA GLU A 2 30.69 3.77 -7.24
C GLU A 2 29.25 3.23 -7.11
N ALA A 3 28.25 4.09 -6.92
CA ALA A 3 26.85 3.70 -6.79
C ALA A 3 26.28 3.05 -8.07
N GLU A 4 26.70 3.51 -9.25
CA GLU A 4 26.29 2.92 -10.53
C GLU A 4 26.88 1.52 -10.72
N GLU A 5 28.16 1.36 -10.42
CA GLU A 5 28.84 0.07 -10.50
C GLU A 5 28.23 -0.95 -9.55
N TRP A 6 27.95 -0.52 -8.31
CA TRP A 6 27.25 -1.35 -7.33
C TRP A 6 25.87 -1.78 -7.84
N ALA A 7 25.07 -0.87 -8.38
CA ALA A 7 23.76 -1.19 -8.92
C ALA A 7 23.83 -2.18 -10.10
N ARG A 8 24.82 -2.05 -10.98
CA ARG A 8 25.04 -3.01 -12.08
C ARG A 8 25.40 -4.41 -11.55
N LYS A 9 26.27 -4.48 -10.54
CA LYS A 9 26.63 -5.74 -9.87
C LYS A 9 25.41 -6.38 -9.21
N LEU A 10 24.59 -5.60 -8.51
CA LEU A 10 23.37 -6.08 -7.88
C LEU A 10 22.36 -6.63 -8.90
N LYS A 11 22.11 -5.91 -10.00
CA LYS A 11 21.25 -6.38 -11.09
C LYS A 11 21.75 -7.71 -11.67
N ALA A 12 23.05 -7.81 -11.96
CA ALA A 12 23.66 -9.02 -12.48
C ALA A 12 23.56 -10.21 -11.50
N SER A 13 23.73 -9.94 -10.20
CA SER A 13 23.60 -10.95 -9.16
C SER A 13 22.16 -11.48 -9.05
N ILE A 14 21.16 -10.60 -9.04
CA ILE A 14 19.73 -10.99 -8.99
C ILE A 14 19.39 -11.85 -10.24
N LEU A 15 19.80 -11.39 -11.43
CA LEU A 15 19.56 -12.15 -12.65
C LEU A 15 20.21 -13.54 -12.60
N LYS A 16 21.43 -13.63 -12.09
CA LYS A 16 22.18 -14.90 -12.00
C LYS A 16 21.55 -15.88 -11.00
N VAL A 17 21.09 -15.37 -9.84
CA VAL A 17 20.61 -16.22 -8.74
C VAL A 17 19.13 -16.58 -8.92
N GLU A 18 18.30 -15.59 -9.29
CA GLU A 18 16.84 -15.73 -9.31
C GLU A 18 16.27 -15.87 -10.74
N GLY A 19 17.06 -15.64 -11.79
CA GLY A 19 16.57 -15.60 -13.16
C GLY A 19 15.62 -14.43 -13.46
N LEU A 20 15.59 -13.42 -12.59
CA LEU A 20 14.68 -12.27 -12.67
C LEU A 20 15.44 -10.98 -13.01
N THR A 21 14.83 -10.13 -13.82
CA THR A 21 15.33 -8.77 -14.02
C THR A 21 14.77 -7.81 -12.95
N CYS A 22 15.52 -6.77 -12.62
CA CYS A 22 15.07 -5.71 -11.73
C CYS A 22 15.42 -4.31 -12.28
N SER A 23 14.62 -3.31 -11.93
CA SER A 23 14.92 -1.91 -12.24
C SER A 23 15.38 -1.18 -10.99
N ILE A 24 16.51 -0.46 -11.11
CA ILE A 24 17.11 0.29 -10.01
C ILE A 24 17.07 1.79 -10.32
N GLY A 25 16.63 2.58 -9.35
CA GLY A 25 16.70 4.04 -9.36
C GLY A 25 17.66 4.55 -8.30
N ILE A 26 18.55 5.44 -8.66
CA ILE A 26 19.47 6.13 -7.75
C ILE A 26 19.12 7.63 -7.80
N GLY A 27 18.99 8.26 -6.64
CA GLY A 27 18.65 9.67 -6.53
C GLY A 27 19.12 10.27 -5.19
N PRO A 28 19.07 11.59 -5.05
CA PRO A 28 19.53 12.27 -3.84
C PRO A 28 18.67 11.99 -2.60
N ASN A 29 17.46 11.45 -2.77
CA ASN A 29 16.57 11.07 -1.69
C ASN A 29 15.64 9.93 -2.13
N LYS A 30 14.87 9.37 -1.17
CA LYS A 30 13.95 8.24 -1.40
C LYS A 30 12.91 8.51 -2.48
N LEU A 31 12.39 9.73 -2.55
CA LEU A 31 11.35 10.11 -3.53
C LEU A 31 11.89 10.02 -4.96
N VAL A 32 13.03 10.69 -5.21
CA VAL A 32 13.64 10.73 -6.54
C VAL A 32 14.12 9.35 -6.96
N ALA A 33 14.75 8.59 -6.04
CA ALA A 33 15.17 7.21 -6.30
C ALA A 33 14.00 6.30 -6.66
N LYS A 34 12.84 6.44 -5.97
CA LYS A 34 11.62 5.66 -6.27
C LYS A 34 11.08 6.00 -7.66
N ILE A 35 10.96 7.28 -8.02
CA ILE A 35 10.52 7.70 -9.35
C ILE A 35 11.50 7.21 -10.42
N ALA A 36 12.80 7.33 -10.19
CA ALA A 36 13.84 6.86 -11.09
C ALA A 36 13.78 5.35 -11.33
N SER A 37 13.44 4.55 -10.31
CA SER A 37 13.30 3.10 -10.45
C SER A 37 12.15 2.68 -11.36
N ASP A 38 11.12 3.51 -11.51
CA ASP A 38 9.96 3.25 -12.36
C ASP A 38 10.15 3.78 -13.80
N PHE A 39 11.11 4.70 -14.03
CA PHE A 39 11.25 5.46 -15.27
C PHE A 39 11.63 4.60 -16.50
N LYS A 40 12.48 3.59 -16.32
CA LYS A 40 12.96 2.70 -17.39
C LYS A 40 12.63 1.23 -17.12
N LYS A 41 11.43 0.93 -16.66
CA LYS A 41 10.98 -0.47 -16.51
C LYS A 41 10.67 -1.10 -17.88
N PRO A 42 10.88 -2.43 -18.03
CA PRO A 42 11.60 -3.34 -17.14
C PRO A 42 13.13 -3.24 -17.31
N ASP A 43 13.88 -3.80 -16.37
CA ASP A 43 15.34 -3.96 -16.39
C ASP A 43 16.16 -2.67 -16.51
N GLY A 44 15.60 -1.53 -16.08
CA GLY A 44 16.24 -0.22 -16.15
C GLY A 44 17.29 0.02 -15.04
N LEU A 45 18.20 0.95 -15.34
CA LEU A 45 19.04 1.64 -14.36
C LEU A 45 18.97 3.12 -14.64
N THR A 46 18.43 3.88 -13.68
CA THR A 46 18.26 5.34 -13.82
C THR A 46 18.93 6.03 -12.66
N ILE A 47 19.84 6.96 -12.97
CA ILE A 47 20.61 7.73 -11.99
C ILE A 47 20.24 9.19 -12.17
N VAL A 48 19.75 9.81 -11.10
CA VAL A 48 19.37 11.23 -11.08
C VAL A 48 20.25 11.94 -10.07
N ARG A 49 21.13 12.81 -10.58
CA ARG A 49 22.00 13.64 -9.74
C ARG A 49 21.22 14.82 -9.17
N PRO A 50 21.64 15.42 -8.03
CA PRO A 50 20.92 16.52 -7.40
C PRO A 50 20.58 17.67 -8.36
N GLU A 51 21.54 18.09 -9.18
CA GLU A 51 21.40 19.17 -10.17
C GLU A 51 20.49 18.84 -11.36
N ARG A 52 20.09 17.59 -11.50
CA ARG A 52 19.21 17.11 -12.58
C ARG A 52 17.79 16.80 -12.13
N VAL A 53 17.50 16.91 -10.83
CA VAL A 53 16.19 16.50 -10.25
C VAL A 53 15.04 17.23 -10.91
N GLU A 54 15.14 18.54 -11.03
CA GLU A 54 14.09 19.36 -11.62
C GLU A 54 13.79 18.98 -13.08
N GLY A 55 14.81 18.99 -13.92
CA GLY A 55 14.66 18.64 -15.34
C GLY A 55 14.25 17.18 -15.57
N PHE A 56 14.54 16.28 -14.61
CA PHE A 56 14.08 14.89 -14.65
C PHE A 56 12.60 14.77 -14.32
N LEU A 57 12.11 15.50 -13.31
CA LEU A 57 10.73 15.42 -12.85
C LEU A 57 9.75 16.18 -13.76
N ASP A 58 10.16 17.31 -14.30
CA ASP A 58 9.32 18.25 -15.05
C ASP A 58 8.42 17.65 -16.12
N PRO A 59 8.93 16.82 -17.06
CA PRO A 59 8.13 16.28 -18.14
C PRO A 59 7.21 15.13 -17.68
N MET A 60 7.35 14.67 -16.44
CA MET A 60 6.61 13.49 -15.98
C MET A 60 5.15 13.82 -15.67
N PRO A 61 4.24 12.85 -15.91
CA PRO A 61 2.88 12.96 -15.44
C PRO A 61 2.83 13.00 -13.92
N ILE A 62 1.84 13.68 -13.34
CA ILE A 62 1.68 13.79 -11.88
C ILE A 62 1.58 12.43 -11.17
N ARG A 63 1.08 11.40 -11.87
CA ARG A 63 1.05 10.02 -11.38
C ARG A 63 2.41 9.44 -11.04
N ALA A 64 3.49 9.98 -11.57
CA ALA A 64 4.84 9.55 -11.23
C ALA A 64 5.20 9.86 -9.76
N ILE A 65 4.53 10.84 -9.14
CA ILE A 65 4.73 11.15 -7.72
C ILE A 65 4.10 10.07 -6.84
N PRO A 66 4.87 9.37 -5.99
CA PRO A 66 4.34 8.39 -5.05
C PRO A 66 3.30 9.01 -4.10
N GLY A 67 2.13 8.35 -4.02
CA GLY A 67 0.98 8.83 -3.23
C GLY A 67 -0.11 9.49 -4.07
N ILE A 68 0.13 9.86 -5.33
CA ILE A 68 -0.92 10.27 -6.25
C ILE A 68 -1.55 9.02 -6.88
N GLY A 69 -2.69 8.60 -6.34
CA GLY A 69 -3.53 7.54 -6.89
C GLY A 69 -4.53 8.08 -7.92
N PRO A 70 -5.43 7.22 -8.49
CA PRO A 70 -6.42 7.63 -9.48
C PRO A 70 -7.31 8.81 -9.04
N LYS A 71 -7.68 8.86 -7.75
CA LYS A 71 -8.49 9.97 -7.20
C LYS A 71 -7.73 11.28 -7.15
N GLY A 72 -6.46 11.25 -6.71
CA GLY A 72 -5.60 12.43 -6.68
C GLY A 72 -5.28 12.95 -8.08
N GLU A 73 -5.03 12.05 -9.02
CA GLU A 73 -4.83 12.39 -10.43
C GLU A 73 -6.07 13.07 -11.01
N ALA A 74 -7.25 12.48 -10.88
CA ALA A 74 -8.50 13.06 -11.36
C ALA A 74 -8.78 14.44 -10.77
N PHE A 75 -8.49 14.62 -9.47
CA PHE A 75 -8.62 15.92 -8.81
C PHE A 75 -7.69 16.98 -9.42
N LEU A 76 -6.41 16.65 -9.62
CA LEU A 76 -5.42 17.57 -10.19
C LEU A 76 -5.71 17.86 -11.66
N HIS A 77 -6.12 16.85 -12.44
CA HIS A 77 -6.57 17.03 -13.82
C HIS A 77 -7.76 18.00 -13.93
N ALA A 78 -8.72 17.92 -13.02
CA ALA A 78 -9.83 18.87 -12.95
C ALA A 78 -9.40 20.32 -12.64
N LYS A 79 -8.17 20.52 -12.15
CA LYS A 79 -7.52 21.83 -11.94
C LYS A 79 -6.59 22.22 -13.10
N GLY A 80 -6.53 21.43 -14.17
CA GLY A 80 -5.66 21.67 -15.33
C GLY A 80 -4.21 21.27 -15.12
N ILE A 81 -3.91 20.46 -14.08
CA ILE A 81 -2.55 20.05 -13.71
C ILE A 81 -2.35 18.60 -14.15
N TYR A 82 -1.51 18.37 -15.14
CA TYR A 82 -1.21 17.07 -15.75
C TYR A 82 0.23 16.62 -15.53
N THR A 83 1.16 17.57 -15.40
CA THR A 83 2.59 17.29 -15.26
C THR A 83 3.15 17.80 -13.93
N ILE A 84 4.30 17.26 -13.55
CA ILE A 84 4.98 17.68 -12.31
C ILE A 84 5.42 19.16 -12.41
N SER A 85 5.85 19.64 -13.59
CA SER A 85 6.16 21.06 -13.78
C SER A 85 4.96 21.97 -13.55
N GLN A 86 3.77 21.58 -14.02
CA GLN A 86 2.54 22.35 -13.76
C GLN A 86 2.17 22.34 -12.28
N LEU A 87 2.31 21.20 -11.60
CA LEU A 87 2.09 21.11 -10.15
C LEU A 87 3.09 21.98 -9.36
N ARG A 88 4.36 22.01 -9.78
CA ARG A 88 5.39 22.85 -9.16
C ARG A 88 5.12 24.35 -9.31
N ALA A 89 4.47 24.75 -10.38
CA ALA A 89 4.08 26.14 -10.61
C ALA A 89 2.94 26.64 -9.69
N VAL A 90 2.23 25.71 -9.01
CA VAL A 90 1.17 26.08 -8.07
C VAL A 90 1.79 26.55 -6.76
N GLU A 91 1.32 27.66 -6.25
CA GLU A 91 1.76 28.22 -4.96
C GLU A 91 1.29 27.35 -3.77
N LEU A 92 2.12 27.31 -2.72
CA LEU A 92 1.86 26.52 -1.51
C LEU A 92 0.52 26.84 -0.87
N PRO A 93 0.11 28.11 -0.65
CA PRO A 93 -1.20 28.43 -0.04
C PRO A 93 -2.37 27.83 -0.81
N ARG A 94 -2.27 27.78 -2.14
CA ARG A 94 -3.31 27.22 -3.01
C ARG A 94 -3.43 25.70 -2.85
N LEU A 95 -2.31 25.00 -2.75
CA LEU A 95 -2.29 23.56 -2.54
C LEU A 95 -2.82 23.20 -1.15
N ILE A 96 -2.49 24.01 -0.13
CA ILE A 96 -3.02 23.83 1.24
C ILE A 96 -4.54 24.09 1.27
N GLU A 97 -5.02 25.13 0.59
CA GLU A 97 -6.46 25.40 0.46
C GLU A 97 -7.22 24.21 -0.12
N TRP A 98 -6.64 23.54 -1.13
CA TRP A 98 -7.29 22.42 -1.81
C TRP A 98 -7.23 21.11 -1.02
N GLN A 99 -6.13 20.84 -0.34
CA GLN A 99 -5.82 19.49 0.15
C GLN A 99 -5.19 19.46 1.57
N GLY A 100 -5.11 20.59 2.25
CA GLY A 100 -4.54 20.68 3.59
C GLY A 100 -3.09 20.16 3.62
N LYS A 101 -2.78 19.31 4.60
CA LYS A 101 -1.43 18.73 4.78
C LYS A 101 -0.94 17.94 3.56
N TRP A 102 -1.86 17.30 2.82
CA TRP A 102 -1.47 16.60 1.58
C TRP A 102 -1.03 17.57 0.48
N GLY A 103 -1.63 18.78 0.43
CA GLY A 103 -1.19 19.84 -0.47
C GLY A 103 0.23 20.33 -0.18
N GLU A 104 0.62 20.41 1.09
CA GLU A 104 1.99 20.71 1.50
C GLU A 104 2.97 19.62 1.07
N ASP A 105 2.58 18.36 1.25
CA ASP A 105 3.37 17.20 0.79
C ASP A 105 3.57 17.20 -0.74
N LEU A 106 2.50 17.50 -1.49
CA LEU A 106 2.56 17.64 -2.94
C LEU A 106 3.50 18.78 -3.39
N PHE A 107 3.47 19.92 -2.70
CA PHE A 107 4.36 21.05 -2.98
C PHE A 107 5.84 20.66 -2.88
N ARG A 108 6.20 19.94 -1.81
CA ARG A 108 7.57 19.44 -1.59
C ARG A 108 7.95 18.38 -2.64
N LYS A 109 7.07 17.41 -2.86
CA LYS A 109 7.29 16.31 -3.81
C LYS A 109 7.45 16.78 -5.25
N ALA A 110 6.69 17.78 -5.69
CA ALA A 110 6.81 18.35 -7.03
C ALA A 110 8.19 19.04 -7.24
N ARG A 111 8.88 19.40 -6.17
CA ARG A 111 10.24 19.96 -6.16
C ARG A 111 11.33 18.92 -5.94
N GLY A 112 10.95 17.64 -5.87
CA GLY A 112 11.88 16.55 -5.59
C GLY A 112 12.41 16.55 -4.15
N ILE A 113 11.73 17.22 -3.23
CA ILE A 113 12.14 17.35 -1.82
C ILE A 113 11.52 16.22 -1.00
N SER A 114 12.33 15.47 -0.30
CA SER A 114 11.92 14.46 0.68
C SER A 114 12.98 14.37 1.78
N GLU A 115 12.52 14.53 3.02
CA GLU A 115 13.35 14.46 4.22
C GLU A 115 13.30 13.06 4.88
N SER A 116 12.57 12.11 4.25
CA SER A 116 12.44 10.75 4.78
C SER A 116 13.80 10.04 4.76
N GLU A 117 14.30 9.67 5.90
CA GLU A 117 15.52 8.88 6.05
C GLU A 117 15.33 7.44 5.55
N VAL A 118 16.43 6.83 5.08
CA VAL A 118 16.48 5.40 4.81
C VAL A 118 16.72 4.70 6.14
N SER A 119 15.74 3.94 6.62
CA SER A 119 15.81 3.19 7.85
C SER A 119 15.28 1.78 7.65
N ASN A 120 15.87 0.83 8.33
CA ASN A 120 15.33 -0.53 8.49
C ASN A 120 14.36 -0.62 9.68
N GLU A 121 14.28 0.43 10.48
CA GLU A 121 13.38 0.52 11.61
C GLU A 121 12.00 0.97 11.13
N GLY A 122 11.01 0.15 11.38
CA GLY A 122 9.61 0.45 11.09
C GLY A 122 8.74 -0.11 12.19
N GLU A 123 7.96 0.74 12.82
CA GLU A 123 6.94 0.27 13.76
C GLU A 123 5.84 -0.47 13.00
N LEU A 124 5.63 -1.73 13.35
CA LEU A 124 4.57 -2.54 12.76
C LEU A 124 3.22 -2.11 13.35
N LYS A 125 2.38 -1.48 12.54
CA LYS A 125 1.08 -0.92 12.97
C LYS A 125 -0.08 -1.90 12.85
N SER A 126 0.09 -2.95 12.07
CA SER A 126 -0.93 -3.98 11.83
C SER A 126 -0.31 -5.29 11.38
N VAL A 127 -0.94 -6.40 11.72
CA VAL A 127 -0.64 -7.73 11.18
C VAL A 127 -1.88 -8.23 10.45
N GLY A 128 -1.74 -8.68 9.21
CA GLY A 128 -2.87 -9.16 8.43
C GLY A 128 -2.46 -10.07 7.29
N GLU A 129 -3.41 -10.87 6.85
CA GLU A 129 -3.26 -11.80 5.75
C GLU A 129 -4.53 -11.83 4.90
N GLN A 130 -4.38 -12.11 3.61
CA GLN A 130 -5.47 -12.19 2.65
C GLN A 130 -5.27 -13.42 1.75
N GLU A 131 -6.39 -14.04 1.40
CA GLU A 131 -6.41 -15.15 0.46
C GLU A 131 -7.37 -14.85 -0.69
N THR A 132 -6.91 -15.09 -1.92
CA THR A 132 -7.74 -15.08 -3.11
C THR A 132 -8.09 -16.53 -3.46
N PHE A 133 -9.37 -16.84 -3.48
CA PHE A 133 -9.84 -18.19 -3.79
C PHE A 133 -9.59 -18.56 -5.26
N ALA A 134 -9.26 -19.81 -5.52
CA ALA A 134 -9.12 -20.32 -6.87
C ALA A 134 -10.44 -20.22 -7.66
N ILE A 135 -11.58 -20.37 -6.99
CA ILE A 135 -12.93 -20.28 -7.56
C ILE A 135 -13.79 -19.38 -6.68
N ASP A 136 -14.38 -18.35 -7.28
CA ASP A 136 -15.30 -17.43 -6.60
C ASP A 136 -16.53 -18.19 -6.08
N THR A 137 -16.87 -18.03 -4.80
CA THR A 137 -17.85 -18.88 -4.11
C THR A 137 -18.95 -18.12 -3.36
N LEU A 138 -20.11 -18.77 -3.17
CA LEU A 138 -21.15 -18.39 -2.22
C LEU A 138 -21.25 -19.37 -1.05
N GLN A 139 -20.40 -20.40 -0.99
CA GLN A 139 -20.44 -21.42 0.04
C GLN A 139 -19.94 -20.84 1.38
N ALA A 140 -20.88 -20.53 2.26
CA ALA A 140 -20.57 -19.94 3.55
C ALA A 140 -19.62 -20.80 4.40
N ALA A 141 -19.80 -22.13 4.40
CA ALA A 141 -18.95 -23.05 5.16
C ALA A 141 -17.49 -22.96 4.70
N PHE A 142 -17.24 -22.97 3.38
CA PHE A 142 -15.91 -22.81 2.79
C PHE A 142 -15.27 -21.47 3.20
N VAL A 143 -16.01 -20.35 3.05
CA VAL A 143 -15.49 -19.03 3.41
C VAL A 143 -15.17 -18.93 4.91
N LEU A 144 -16.00 -19.52 5.78
CA LEU A 144 -15.77 -19.52 7.23
C LEU A 144 -14.56 -20.36 7.65
N GLU A 145 -14.32 -21.49 6.98
CA GLU A 145 -13.14 -22.34 7.22
C GLU A 145 -11.86 -21.57 6.90
N HIS A 146 -11.74 -21.04 5.69
CA HIS A 146 -10.57 -20.23 5.28
C HIS A 146 -10.38 -18.97 6.13
N ALA A 147 -11.48 -18.32 6.54
CA ALA A 147 -11.38 -17.16 7.44
C ALA A 147 -10.81 -17.53 8.82
N ARG A 148 -11.12 -18.74 9.33
CA ARG A 148 -10.54 -19.24 10.59
C ARG A 148 -9.05 -19.52 10.43
N GLU A 149 -8.65 -20.16 9.33
CA GLU A 149 -7.25 -20.44 9.02
C GLU A 149 -6.44 -19.13 8.92
N LEU A 150 -6.98 -18.12 8.22
CA LEU A 150 -6.37 -16.80 8.15
C LEU A 150 -6.27 -16.12 9.53
N ALA A 151 -7.32 -16.21 10.34
CA ALA A 151 -7.27 -15.66 11.70
C ALA A 151 -6.19 -16.33 12.57
N ASP A 152 -6.00 -17.63 12.40
CA ASP A 152 -4.96 -18.39 13.11
C ASP A 152 -3.55 -18.01 12.65
N SER A 153 -3.36 -17.88 11.34
CA SER A 153 -2.10 -17.44 10.76
C SER A 153 -1.76 -16.01 11.20
N VAL A 154 -2.73 -15.10 11.18
CA VAL A 154 -2.57 -13.72 11.68
C VAL A 154 -2.23 -13.72 13.17
N PHE A 155 -2.90 -14.53 13.98
CA PHE A 155 -2.61 -14.61 15.41
C PHE A 155 -1.22 -15.19 15.68
N LYS A 156 -0.81 -16.22 14.95
CA LYS A 156 0.54 -16.79 15.04
C LYS A 156 1.60 -15.73 14.76
N ARG A 157 1.47 -15.04 13.62
CA ARG A 157 2.40 -13.96 13.24
C ARG A 157 2.38 -12.78 14.22
N PHE A 158 1.21 -12.40 14.73
CA PHE A 158 1.08 -11.40 15.80
C PHE A 158 1.90 -11.76 17.03
N ARG A 159 1.94 -13.04 17.42
CA ARG A 159 2.74 -13.53 18.56
C ARG A 159 4.23 -13.63 18.23
N GLU A 160 4.59 -13.99 17.00
CA GLU A 160 5.98 -14.03 16.53
C GLU A 160 6.62 -12.63 16.51
N GLU A 161 5.84 -11.59 16.27
CA GLU A 161 6.25 -10.18 16.34
C GLU A 161 6.22 -9.61 17.79
N GLU A 162 6.08 -10.50 18.79
CA GLU A 162 6.16 -10.21 20.24
C GLU A 162 5.09 -9.25 20.79
N PHE A 163 4.02 -8.96 20.04
CA PHE A 163 2.91 -8.16 20.55
C PHE A 163 2.09 -8.90 21.61
N SER A 164 1.63 -8.15 22.63
CA SER A 164 0.84 -8.66 23.74
C SER A 164 -0.67 -8.53 23.53
N SER A 165 -1.11 -7.47 22.82
CA SER A 165 -2.52 -7.19 22.58
C SER A 165 -2.77 -6.42 21.28
N PHE A 166 -4.03 -6.43 20.82
CA PHE A 166 -4.53 -5.63 19.69
C PHE A 166 -5.91 -5.09 20.02
N ARG A 167 -6.32 -3.99 19.39
CA ARG A 167 -7.63 -3.37 19.70
C ARG A 167 -8.60 -3.34 18.53
N THR A 168 -8.14 -3.52 17.31
CA THR A 168 -9.01 -3.45 16.14
C THR A 168 -8.87 -4.71 15.32
N VAL A 169 -9.99 -5.32 14.98
CA VAL A 169 -10.06 -6.41 14.01
C VAL A 169 -10.74 -5.89 12.76
N ALA A 170 -10.14 -6.12 11.60
CA ALA A 170 -10.68 -5.74 10.31
C ALA A 170 -10.81 -6.98 9.41
N VAL A 171 -11.92 -7.05 8.69
CA VAL A 171 -12.18 -8.06 7.67
C VAL A 171 -12.38 -7.38 6.33
N THR A 172 -11.69 -7.86 5.32
CA THR A 172 -11.81 -7.42 3.93
C THR A 172 -12.44 -8.53 3.10
N VAL A 173 -13.45 -8.17 2.32
CA VAL A 173 -14.09 -9.08 1.34
C VAL A 173 -14.02 -8.42 -0.03
N ARG A 174 -13.50 -9.14 -1.02
CA ARG A 174 -13.59 -8.78 -2.42
C ARG A 174 -14.51 -9.72 -3.14
N PHE A 175 -15.43 -9.16 -3.90
CA PHE A 175 -16.38 -9.94 -4.68
C PHE A 175 -15.86 -10.23 -6.10
N ALA A 176 -16.55 -11.10 -6.82
CA ALA A 176 -16.24 -11.52 -8.19
C ALA A 176 -16.16 -10.35 -9.19
N ASP A 177 -16.90 -9.27 -8.95
CA ASP A 177 -16.86 -8.03 -9.73
C ASP A 177 -15.73 -7.08 -9.33
N PHE A 178 -14.76 -7.55 -8.53
CA PHE A 178 -13.65 -6.80 -7.96
C PHE A 178 -14.04 -5.66 -7.01
N SER A 179 -15.32 -5.46 -6.71
CA SER A 179 -15.71 -4.56 -5.64
C SER A 179 -15.18 -5.10 -4.29
N THR A 180 -14.53 -4.22 -3.53
CA THR A 180 -13.91 -4.58 -2.24
C THR A 180 -14.58 -3.78 -1.13
N LEU A 181 -14.98 -4.48 -0.07
CA LEU A 181 -15.50 -3.88 1.15
C LEU A 181 -14.65 -4.32 2.32
N SER A 182 -14.29 -3.37 3.18
CA SER A 182 -13.63 -3.65 4.45
C SER A 182 -14.49 -3.14 5.59
N ARG A 183 -14.61 -3.94 6.64
CA ARG A 183 -15.27 -3.55 7.90
C ARG A 183 -14.33 -3.85 9.05
N SER A 184 -14.35 -2.98 10.05
CA SER A 184 -13.56 -3.15 11.26
C SER A 184 -14.41 -2.92 12.51
N HIS A 185 -13.99 -3.54 13.60
CA HIS A 185 -14.53 -3.30 14.92
C HIS A 185 -13.39 -3.08 15.92
N THR A 186 -13.58 -2.12 16.79
CA THR A 186 -12.64 -1.80 17.87
C THR A 186 -13.37 -2.01 19.19
N PRO A 187 -13.21 -3.16 19.87
CA PRO A 187 -13.79 -3.42 21.18
C PRO A 187 -13.32 -2.40 22.22
N PRO A 188 -14.08 -2.20 23.30
CA PRO A 188 -13.70 -1.27 24.38
C PRO A 188 -12.39 -1.67 25.08
N HIS A 189 -12.12 -2.98 25.17
CA HIS A 189 -10.91 -3.53 25.78
C HIS A 189 -10.00 -4.17 24.75
N PRO A 190 -8.66 -4.14 24.98
CA PRO A 190 -7.70 -4.88 24.15
C PRO A 190 -8.01 -6.39 24.14
N LEU A 191 -7.72 -7.02 23.04
CA LEU A 191 -7.82 -8.45 22.83
C LEU A 191 -6.41 -9.06 22.76
N SER A 192 -6.24 -10.29 23.31
CA SER A 192 -4.94 -10.96 23.38
C SER A 192 -5.00 -12.45 23.08
N THR A 193 -6.19 -12.98 22.74
CA THR A 193 -6.37 -14.42 22.52
C THR A 193 -6.83 -14.73 21.10
N ARG A 194 -6.52 -15.93 20.64
CA ARG A 194 -6.95 -16.46 19.34
C ARG A 194 -8.47 -16.53 19.24
N GLU A 195 -9.12 -16.96 20.30
CA GLU A 195 -10.57 -17.11 20.40
C GLU A 195 -11.25 -15.75 20.26
N ALA A 196 -10.71 -14.71 20.90
CA ALA A 196 -11.23 -13.35 20.78
C ALA A 196 -11.09 -12.81 19.34
N LEU A 197 -9.95 -13.07 18.68
CA LEU A 197 -9.75 -12.69 17.27
C LEU A 197 -10.76 -13.42 16.37
N ARG A 198 -10.91 -14.72 16.53
CA ARG A 198 -11.89 -15.53 15.76
C ARG A 198 -13.34 -15.05 15.98
N GLY A 199 -13.69 -14.74 17.23
CA GLY A 199 -15.02 -14.22 17.58
C GLY A 199 -15.32 -12.89 16.89
N GLU A 200 -14.42 -11.93 16.96
CA GLU A 200 -14.58 -10.64 16.30
C GLU A 200 -14.55 -10.75 14.78
N MET A 201 -13.67 -11.57 14.22
CA MET A 201 -13.62 -11.84 12.78
C MET A 201 -14.97 -12.41 12.29
N LEU A 202 -15.51 -13.41 12.99
CA LEU A 202 -16.82 -14.00 12.63
C LEU A 202 -17.95 -12.97 12.71
N ARG A 203 -18.00 -12.16 13.77
CA ARG A 203 -18.98 -11.09 13.93
C ARG A 203 -18.98 -10.12 12.74
N ILE A 204 -17.81 -9.78 12.23
CA ILE A 204 -17.64 -8.85 11.11
C ILE A 204 -17.93 -9.54 9.77
N LEU A 205 -17.53 -10.81 9.60
CA LEU A 205 -17.63 -11.56 8.35
C LEU A 205 -19.06 -12.02 8.05
N LEU A 206 -19.79 -12.51 9.07
CA LEU A 206 -21.12 -13.10 8.89
C LEU A 206 -22.09 -12.25 8.05
N PRO A 207 -22.19 -10.92 8.24
CA PRO A 207 -23.06 -10.10 7.39
C PRO A 207 -22.73 -10.15 5.90
N PHE A 208 -21.49 -10.44 5.51
CA PHE A 208 -21.12 -10.57 4.09
C PHE A 208 -21.57 -11.88 3.46
N LEU A 209 -21.88 -12.89 4.27
CA LEU A 209 -22.36 -14.20 3.83
C LEU A 209 -23.86 -14.24 3.61
N ASP A 210 -24.59 -13.20 4.01
CA ASP A 210 -26.02 -13.07 3.85
C ASP A 210 -26.45 -11.72 3.23
N ALA A 211 -27.76 -11.46 3.16
CA ALA A 211 -28.30 -10.27 2.52
C ALA A 211 -27.94 -8.95 3.22
N ARG A 212 -27.50 -8.95 4.48
CA ARG A 212 -27.15 -7.74 5.24
C ARG A 212 -25.91 -7.04 4.69
N GLY A 213 -24.94 -7.80 4.21
CA GLY A 213 -23.68 -7.26 3.66
C GLY A 213 -23.48 -7.60 2.18
N ASN A 214 -24.26 -8.55 1.64
CA ASN A 214 -24.20 -8.98 0.26
C ASN A 214 -25.62 -9.16 -0.34
N PRO A 215 -26.44 -8.10 -0.41
CA PRO A 215 -27.83 -8.17 -0.85
C PRO A 215 -27.98 -8.68 -2.29
N LYS A 216 -26.96 -8.48 -3.13
CA LYS A 216 -26.92 -8.94 -4.52
C LYS A 216 -26.37 -10.36 -4.69
N ARG A 217 -26.07 -11.06 -3.59
CA ARG A 217 -25.49 -12.40 -3.59
C ARG A 217 -24.29 -12.55 -4.54
N LYS A 218 -23.39 -11.58 -4.53
CA LYS A 218 -22.15 -11.65 -5.30
C LYS A 218 -21.25 -12.75 -4.74
N LYS A 219 -20.64 -13.54 -5.61
CA LYS A 219 -19.65 -14.54 -5.19
C LYS A 219 -18.44 -13.82 -4.55
N ILE A 220 -17.90 -14.42 -3.50
CA ILE A 220 -16.71 -13.94 -2.81
C ILE A 220 -15.50 -14.51 -3.51
N ARG A 221 -14.56 -13.61 -3.84
CA ARG A 221 -13.30 -13.90 -4.51
C ARG A 221 -12.11 -13.89 -3.56
N LEU A 222 -12.12 -13.02 -2.56
CA LEU A 222 -11.04 -12.86 -1.60
C LEU A 222 -11.60 -12.53 -0.23
N ILE A 223 -10.95 -13.06 0.78
CA ILE A 223 -11.13 -12.64 2.16
C ILE A 223 -9.78 -12.23 2.77
N GLY A 224 -9.83 -11.33 3.76
CA GLY A 224 -8.66 -10.94 4.52
C GLY A 224 -9.02 -10.65 5.97
N VAL A 225 -8.10 -10.97 6.86
CA VAL A 225 -8.19 -10.70 8.30
C VAL A 225 -6.99 -9.85 8.70
N ARG A 226 -7.20 -8.82 9.51
CA ARG A 226 -6.13 -7.94 9.99
C ARG A 226 -6.42 -7.48 11.42
N VAL A 227 -5.37 -7.41 12.23
CA VAL A 227 -5.38 -6.79 13.56
C VAL A 227 -4.57 -5.49 13.53
N GLU A 228 -5.05 -4.49 14.25
CA GLU A 228 -4.45 -3.14 14.30
C GLU A 228 -4.42 -2.62 15.74
N LYS A 229 -3.69 -1.51 15.95
CA LYS A 229 -3.46 -0.91 17.27
C LYS A 229 -2.82 -1.95 18.19
N LEU A 230 -1.67 -2.43 17.75
CA LEU A 230 -0.85 -3.43 18.43
C LEU A 230 -0.14 -2.81 19.64
N ALA A 231 0.03 -3.59 20.70
CA ALA A 231 0.77 -3.20 21.92
C ALA A 231 1.52 -4.40 22.50
#